data_342b74034887d7169331f68e40f34580
#
_entry.id   342b74034887d7169331f68e40f34580
#
_cell.length_a   1.000
_cell.length_b   1.000
_cell.length_c   1.000
_cell.angle_alpha   90.00
_cell.angle_beta   90.00
_cell.angle_gamma   90.00
#
_symmetry.space_group_name_H-M   'P 1'
#
loop_
_entity.id
_entity.type
_entity.pdbx_description
1 polymer ?
#
loop_
_entity_poly.entity_id
_entity_poly.type
_entity_poly.pdbx_seq_one_letter_code
_entity_poly.pdbx_strand_id
1 'polypeptide(L)'
;AAIAADGVPVFAWKGESLEEYWWCTEMALRFPGGKGPHLIVDDGGDASLLVHMGYRAENDPTTIQRKGSNHEEQCILDTLNRILAEDPQRWHRTVAEMKGVSEETTTGVHRLYQMMERGELLVPAINVNDSVTKSKFDNLYGCRESLADGIKRATDVMIAGKVVVVAGYGDVGKGCSHSMRSYGARVLVTEIDPICALQAAMEGFEVTTMEEAVKEGNIFVTTTGNCDIITIEHMQQMKDQAIVCNIGHFDNEIQVDKLVNF
;
A
#
# COMPACT_ATOMS: atom_id res chain seq x y z
N ALA A 1 -5.03 11.18 17.35
CA ALA A 1 -5.32 12.12 18.44
C ALA A 1 -6.31 11.52 19.46
N ALA A 2 -7.51 11.03 19.04
CA ALA A 2 -8.52 10.51 19.98
C ALA A 2 -8.02 9.27 20.76
N ILE A 3 -7.49 8.27 20.07
CA ILE A 3 -6.96 7.05 20.69
C ILE A 3 -5.82 7.38 21.69
N ALA A 4 -4.91 8.29 21.29
CA ALA A 4 -3.83 8.72 22.19
C ALA A 4 -4.34 9.48 23.43
N ALA A 5 -5.43 10.25 23.31
CA ALA A 5 -6.05 10.94 24.43
C ALA A 5 -6.63 9.97 25.47
N ASP A 6 -7.01 8.77 25.08
CA ASP A 6 -7.46 7.69 25.96
C ASP A 6 -6.31 6.92 26.62
N GLY A 7 -5.06 7.36 26.41
CA GLY A 7 -3.86 6.76 27.04
C GLY A 7 -3.28 5.57 26.32
N VAL A 8 -3.75 5.26 25.11
CA VAL A 8 -3.17 4.20 24.26
C VAL A 8 -1.94 4.75 23.55
N PRO A 9 -0.77 4.07 23.60
CA PRO A 9 0.40 4.48 22.84
C PRO A 9 0.10 4.47 21.34
N VAL A 10 0.36 5.60 20.67
CA VAL A 10 0.17 5.78 19.23
C VAL A 10 1.46 6.33 18.64
N PHE A 11 2.02 5.62 17.68
CA PHE A 11 3.25 5.99 16.97
C PHE A 11 2.90 6.25 15.51
N ALA A 12 2.32 7.40 15.23
CA ALA A 12 1.99 7.88 13.90
C ALA A 12 1.60 9.36 13.94
N TRP A 13 2.01 10.15 12.93
CA TRP A 13 1.53 11.52 12.74
C TRP A 13 1.51 11.88 11.25
N LYS A 14 0.77 12.91 10.89
CA LYS A 14 0.69 13.37 9.52
C LYS A 14 1.99 14.07 9.11
N GLY A 15 2.57 13.64 7.98
CA GLY A 15 3.78 14.27 7.40
C GLY A 15 5.08 13.70 7.97
N GLU A 16 5.05 12.49 8.55
CA GLU A 16 6.26 11.75 8.91
C GLU A 16 7.11 11.45 7.67
N SER A 17 8.43 11.47 7.84
CA SER A 17 9.38 10.99 6.85
C SER A 17 9.45 9.46 6.83
N LEU A 18 10.13 8.85 5.84
CA LEU A 18 10.33 7.40 5.81
C LEU A 18 11.13 6.90 7.04
N GLU A 19 12.11 7.66 7.49
CA GLU A 19 12.87 7.33 8.71
C GLU A 19 11.97 7.35 9.95
N GLU A 20 11.09 8.35 10.06
CA GLU A 20 10.12 8.47 11.14
C GLU A 20 9.07 7.35 11.07
N TYR A 21 8.60 7.00 9.88
CA TYR A 21 7.68 5.88 9.68
C TYR A 21 8.27 4.55 10.17
N TRP A 22 9.51 4.22 9.79
CA TRP A 22 10.15 2.98 10.23
C TRP A 22 10.52 3.02 11.72
N TRP A 23 10.81 4.19 12.27
CA TRP A 23 10.92 4.37 13.71
C TRP A 23 9.58 4.14 14.42
N CYS A 24 8.48 4.66 13.91
CA CYS A 24 7.13 4.43 14.43
C CYS A 24 6.75 2.95 14.40
N THR A 25 7.05 2.27 13.30
CA THR A 25 6.84 0.82 13.15
C THR A 25 7.61 0.03 14.22
N GLU A 26 8.88 0.37 14.44
CA GLU A 26 9.66 -0.23 15.51
C GLU A 26 9.06 0.03 16.90
N MET A 27 8.65 1.26 17.16
CA MET A 27 8.10 1.66 18.46
C MET A 27 6.77 0.96 18.76
N ALA A 28 5.93 0.75 17.75
CA ALA A 28 4.69 -0.02 17.86
C ALA A 28 4.95 -1.48 18.25
N LEU A 29 6.11 -2.04 17.91
CA LEU A 29 6.54 -3.39 18.26
C LEU A 29 7.34 -3.45 19.59
N ARG A 30 7.52 -2.32 20.27
CA ARG A 30 8.31 -2.22 21.50
C ARG A 30 7.42 -2.06 22.73
N PHE A 31 7.21 -3.14 23.45
CA PHE A 31 6.38 -3.15 24.66
C PHE A 31 7.23 -2.95 25.93
N PRO A 32 6.61 -2.46 27.03
CA PRO A 32 7.31 -2.28 28.29
C PRO A 32 8.00 -3.57 28.78
N GLY A 33 9.17 -3.41 29.39
CA GLY A 33 9.95 -4.54 29.93
C GLY A 33 10.70 -5.34 28.86
N GLY A 34 10.93 -4.78 27.67
CA GLY A 34 11.67 -5.45 26.59
C GLY A 34 10.87 -6.54 25.88
N LYS A 35 9.55 -6.53 26.05
CA LYS A 35 8.62 -7.46 25.38
C LYS A 35 8.25 -6.97 24.00
N GLY A 36 7.73 -7.88 23.17
CA GLY A 36 7.10 -7.61 21.90
C GLY A 36 5.60 -7.92 21.91
N PRO A 37 4.89 -7.75 20.78
CA PRO A 37 3.48 -8.11 20.64
C PRO A 37 3.30 -9.64 20.64
N HIS A 38 2.18 -10.10 21.19
CA HIS A 38 1.76 -11.49 21.03
C HIS A 38 1.01 -11.71 19.71
N LEU A 39 0.31 -10.70 19.23
CA LEU A 39 -0.44 -10.69 17.98
C LEU A 39 -0.16 -9.38 17.27
N ILE A 40 -0.08 -9.42 15.95
CA ILE A 40 -0.02 -8.26 15.08
C ILE A 40 -1.28 -8.25 14.21
N VAL A 41 -1.95 -7.11 14.15
CA VAL A 41 -2.89 -6.77 13.09
C VAL A 41 -2.13 -5.85 12.15
N ASP A 42 -1.76 -6.37 10.99
CA ASP A 42 -0.91 -5.69 10.01
C ASP A 42 -1.72 -5.23 8.79
N ASP A 43 -1.27 -4.17 8.15
CA ASP A 43 -1.87 -3.61 6.94
C ASP A 43 -0.76 -3.20 5.97
N GLY A 44 -0.39 -4.10 5.08
CA GLY A 44 0.73 -3.98 4.15
C GLY A 44 1.94 -4.84 4.51
N GLY A 45 1.92 -5.46 5.69
CA GLY A 45 2.95 -6.42 6.13
C GLY A 45 4.25 -5.77 6.58
N ASP A 46 4.28 -4.46 6.91
CA ASP A 46 5.51 -3.78 7.27
C ASP A 46 6.01 -4.15 8.66
N ALA A 47 5.10 -4.27 9.64
CA ALA A 47 5.46 -4.76 10.97
C ALA A 47 5.95 -6.21 10.91
N SER A 48 5.26 -7.06 10.16
CA SER A 48 5.67 -8.44 9.90
C SER A 48 7.02 -8.53 9.20
N LEU A 49 7.26 -7.67 8.19
CA LEU A 49 8.53 -7.59 7.47
C LEU A 49 9.69 -7.26 8.43
N LEU A 50 9.50 -6.25 9.28
CA LEU A 50 10.53 -5.81 10.22
C LEU A 50 10.89 -6.92 11.21
N VAL A 51 9.90 -7.66 11.74
CA VAL A 51 10.12 -8.81 12.63
C VAL A 51 10.90 -9.92 11.90
N HIS A 52 10.50 -10.31 10.69
CA HIS A 52 11.13 -11.40 9.95
C HIS A 52 12.57 -11.05 9.52
N MET A 53 12.79 -9.83 9.01
CA MET A 53 14.12 -9.36 8.66
C MET A 53 15.02 -9.24 9.89
N GLY A 54 14.50 -8.74 10.99
CA GLY A 54 15.23 -8.61 12.25
C GLY A 54 15.62 -9.96 12.82
N TYR A 55 14.71 -10.93 12.84
CA TYR A 55 15.02 -12.31 13.28
C TYR A 55 16.11 -12.94 12.42
N ARG A 56 16.07 -12.76 11.11
CA ARG A 56 17.08 -13.25 10.19
C ARG A 56 18.42 -12.56 10.42
N ALA A 57 18.41 -11.23 10.66
CA ALA A 57 19.63 -10.46 10.91
C ALA A 57 20.32 -10.83 12.23
N GLU A 58 19.59 -11.25 13.26
CA GLU A 58 20.17 -11.78 14.49
C GLU A 58 20.90 -13.12 14.28
N ASN A 59 20.43 -13.92 13.30
CA ASN A 59 21.12 -15.17 12.91
C ASN A 59 22.30 -14.92 11.96
N ASP A 60 22.13 -13.98 11.03
CA ASP A 60 23.14 -13.60 10.04
C ASP A 60 23.10 -12.08 9.79
N PRO A 61 23.94 -11.31 10.50
CA PRO A 61 24.00 -9.86 10.34
C PRO A 61 24.36 -9.38 8.91
N THR A 62 24.99 -10.23 8.09
CA THR A 62 25.37 -9.84 6.72
C THR A 62 24.14 -9.56 5.84
N THR A 63 22.99 -10.10 6.19
CA THR A 63 21.72 -9.89 5.48
C THR A 63 21.26 -8.43 5.45
N ILE A 64 21.65 -7.65 6.46
CA ILE A 64 21.33 -6.22 6.58
C ILE A 64 22.55 -5.30 6.40
N GLN A 65 23.77 -5.83 6.33
CA GLN A 65 25.02 -5.08 6.13
C GLN A 65 25.28 -4.85 4.63
N ARG A 66 24.31 -4.27 3.94
CA ARG A 66 24.38 -3.96 2.51
C ARG A 66 23.71 -2.62 2.24
N LYS A 67 23.91 -2.06 1.06
CA LYS A 67 23.17 -0.87 0.61
C LYS A 67 21.76 -1.27 0.19
N GLY A 68 20.77 -0.46 0.56
CA GLY A 68 19.40 -0.59 0.09
C GLY A 68 19.28 -0.32 -1.41
N SER A 69 18.35 -0.97 -2.07
CA SER A 69 18.05 -0.77 -3.49
C SER A 69 17.33 0.56 -3.76
N ASN A 70 16.64 1.06 -2.75
CA ASN A 70 15.94 2.35 -2.75
C ASN A 70 16.03 2.99 -1.35
N HIS A 71 15.48 4.19 -1.21
CA HIS A 71 15.53 4.95 0.04
C HIS A 71 14.78 4.25 1.18
N GLU A 72 13.61 3.68 0.90
CA GLU A 72 12.82 2.97 1.91
C GLU A 72 13.56 1.73 2.45
N GLU A 73 14.10 0.90 1.57
CA GLU A 73 14.90 -0.26 2.00
C GLU A 73 16.11 0.17 2.81
N GLN A 74 16.74 1.30 2.48
CA GLN A 74 17.84 1.84 3.29
C GLN A 74 17.38 2.20 4.70
N CYS A 75 16.21 2.84 4.86
CA CYS A 75 15.64 3.18 6.17
C CYS A 75 15.37 1.91 7.01
N ILE A 76 14.86 0.85 6.38
CA ILE A 76 14.65 -0.46 7.04
C ILE A 76 15.98 -1.03 7.53
N LEU A 77 16.99 -1.07 6.65
CA LEU A 77 18.32 -1.62 6.99
C LEU A 77 18.99 -0.82 8.10
N ASP A 78 18.92 0.51 8.08
CA ASP A 78 19.49 1.38 9.10
C ASP A 78 18.79 1.17 10.46
N THR A 79 17.46 1.04 10.44
CA THR A 79 16.67 0.73 11.63
C THR A 79 17.06 -0.62 12.21
N LEU A 80 17.18 -1.67 11.40
CA LEU A 80 17.57 -3.00 11.85
C LEU A 80 19.01 -3.06 12.37
N ASN A 81 19.95 -2.37 11.70
CA ASN A 81 21.34 -2.29 12.17
C ASN A 81 21.44 -1.60 13.55
N ARG A 82 20.67 -0.52 13.76
CA ARG A 82 20.60 0.16 15.05
C ARG A 82 20.04 -0.76 16.14
N ILE A 83 18.91 -1.43 15.85
CA ILE A 83 18.28 -2.36 16.80
C ILE A 83 19.24 -3.52 17.14
N LEU A 84 19.89 -4.11 16.16
CA LEU A 84 20.83 -5.22 16.37
C LEU A 84 22.01 -4.81 17.26
N ALA A 85 22.49 -3.56 17.12
CA ALA A 85 23.55 -3.03 17.97
C ALA A 85 23.08 -2.76 19.42
N GLU A 86 21.82 -2.31 19.60
CA GLU A 86 21.24 -2.04 20.92
C GLU A 86 20.86 -3.32 21.67
N ASP A 87 20.26 -4.29 20.97
CA ASP A 87 19.69 -5.51 21.56
C ASP A 87 19.71 -6.66 20.53
N PRO A 88 20.80 -7.43 20.50
CA PRO A 88 21.04 -8.47 19.49
C PRO A 88 20.18 -9.73 19.64
N GLN A 89 19.24 -9.77 20.59
CA GLN A 89 18.33 -10.89 20.82
C GLN A 89 16.84 -10.45 20.87
N ARG A 90 16.56 -9.22 20.46
CA ARG A 90 15.22 -8.65 20.54
C ARG A 90 14.20 -9.44 19.74
N TRP A 91 14.55 -9.73 18.49
CA TRP A 91 13.60 -10.36 17.56
C TRP A 91 13.38 -11.83 17.88
N HIS A 92 14.38 -12.55 18.34
CA HIS A 92 14.22 -13.92 18.83
C HIS A 92 13.26 -13.98 20.03
N ARG A 93 13.38 -13.04 20.97
CA ARG A 93 12.45 -12.97 22.11
C ARG A 93 11.03 -12.61 21.66
N THR A 94 10.92 -11.66 20.75
CA THR A 94 9.61 -11.25 20.19
C THR A 94 8.94 -12.44 19.50
N VAL A 95 9.62 -13.12 18.59
CA VAL A 95 9.06 -14.26 17.85
C VAL A 95 8.69 -15.41 18.76
N ALA A 96 9.47 -15.68 19.82
CA ALA A 96 9.18 -16.75 20.79
C ALA A 96 7.83 -16.54 21.53
N GLU A 97 7.41 -15.29 21.70
CA GLU A 97 6.14 -14.95 22.36
C GLU A 97 4.99 -14.71 21.38
N MET A 98 5.27 -14.45 20.11
CA MET A 98 4.25 -14.20 19.07
C MET A 98 3.41 -15.45 18.82
N LYS A 99 2.10 -15.23 18.66
CA LYS A 99 1.10 -16.27 18.34
C LYS A 99 0.64 -16.23 16.90
N GLY A 100 0.76 -15.09 16.25
CA GLY A 100 0.38 -14.95 14.85
C GLY A 100 0.22 -13.51 14.41
N VAL A 101 -0.11 -13.39 13.13
CA VAL A 101 -0.39 -12.13 12.42
C VAL A 101 -1.74 -12.26 11.72
N SER A 102 -2.55 -11.22 11.72
CA SER A 102 -3.64 -11.04 10.76
C SER A 102 -3.30 -9.90 9.81
N GLU A 103 -3.48 -10.13 8.51
CA GLU A 103 -3.12 -9.18 7.46
C GLU A 103 -4.37 -8.70 6.74
N GLU A 104 -4.51 -7.38 6.64
CA GLU A 104 -5.70 -6.69 6.16
C GLU A 104 -5.67 -6.38 4.66
N THR A 105 -4.50 -6.40 3.99
CA THR A 105 -4.42 -5.90 2.61
C THR A 105 -3.68 -6.84 1.67
N THR A 106 -4.00 -6.76 0.38
CA THR A 106 -3.46 -7.61 -0.70
C THR A 106 -1.93 -7.64 -0.71
N THR A 107 -1.28 -6.50 -0.53
CA THR A 107 0.19 -6.40 -0.56
C THR A 107 0.84 -7.19 0.57
N GLY A 108 0.35 -7.04 1.80
CA GLY A 108 0.88 -7.77 2.95
C GLY A 108 0.60 -9.27 2.85
N VAL A 109 -0.60 -9.65 2.39
CA VAL A 109 -0.94 -11.06 2.10
C VAL A 109 0.04 -11.66 1.11
N HIS A 110 0.36 -10.96 0.03
CA HIS A 110 1.33 -11.43 -0.97
C HIS A 110 2.73 -11.63 -0.37
N ARG A 111 3.20 -10.70 0.48
CA ARG A 111 4.46 -10.85 1.21
C ARG A 111 4.48 -12.09 2.11
N LEU A 112 3.38 -12.32 2.85
CA LEU A 112 3.27 -13.48 3.74
C LEU A 112 3.27 -14.79 2.97
N TYR A 113 2.58 -14.88 1.82
CA TYR A 113 2.64 -16.04 0.95
C TYR A 113 4.06 -16.30 0.42
N GLN A 114 4.76 -15.26 -0.01
CA GLN A 114 6.16 -15.41 -0.45
C GLN A 114 7.07 -15.91 0.68
N MET A 115 6.90 -15.42 1.90
CA MET A 115 7.65 -15.93 3.07
C MET A 115 7.30 -17.40 3.35
N MET A 116 6.04 -17.77 3.25
CA MET A 116 5.60 -19.16 3.44
C MET A 116 6.19 -20.09 2.38
N GLU A 117 6.18 -19.72 1.11
CA GLU A 117 6.74 -20.50 0.01
C GLU A 117 8.25 -20.72 0.14
N ARG A 118 8.96 -19.74 0.71
CA ARG A 118 10.40 -19.84 1.01
C ARG A 118 10.71 -20.57 2.32
N GLY A 119 9.69 -20.95 3.11
CA GLY A 119 9.87 -21.51 4.45
C GLY A 119 10.41 -20.53 5.47
N GLU A 120 10.24 -19.22 5.23
CA GLU A 120 10.72 -18.13 6.07
C GLU A 120 9.66 -17.58 7.03
N LEU A 121 8.39 -17.98 6.90
CA LEU A 121 7.30 -17.51 7.76
C LEU A 121 7.47 -18.07 9.18
N LEU A 122 7.68 -17.18 10.14
CA LEU A 122 8.05 -17.54 11.52
C LEU A 122 6.86 -17.87 12.42
N VAL A 123 5.68 -17.36 12.10
CA VAL A 123 4.46 -17.50 12.91
C VAL A 123 3.25 -17.75 12.01
N PRO A 124 2.15 -18.33 12.53
CA PRO A 124 0.91 -18.43 11.78
C PRO A 124 0.42 -17.06 11.28
N ALA A 125 -0.03 -16.99 10.03
CA ALA A 125 -0.59 -15.79 9.45
C ALA A 125 -2.00 -16.05 8.93
N ILE A 126 -2.92 -15.11 9.17
CA ILE A 126 -4.31 -15.16 8.74
C ILE A 126 -4.54 -14.08 7.69
N ASN A 127 -4.92 -14.49 6.50
CA ASN A 127 -5.34 -13.59 5.43
C ASN A 127 -6.78 -13.13 5.70
N VAL A 128 -6.94 -11.93 6.26
CA VAL A 128 -8.23 -11.30 6.46
C VAL A 128 -8.71 -10.57 5.21
N ASN A 129 -7.78 -10.09 4.37
CA ASN A 129 -8.11 -9.36 3.14
C ASN A 129 -9.06 -10.14 2.22
N ASP A 130 -8.83 -11.44 2.05
CA ASP A 130 -9.63 -12.28 1.15
C ASP A 130 -10.90 -12.85 1.80
N SER A 131 -11.18 -12.49 3.06
CA SER A 131 -12.50 -12.70 3.64
C SER A 131 -13.55 -11.98 2.80
N VAL A 132 -14.66 -12.67 2.50
CA VAL A 132 -15.76 -12.08 1.73
C VAL A 132 -16.27 -10.79 2.38
N THR A 133 -16.35 -10.77 3.70
CA THR A 133 -16.81 -9.59 4.46
C THR A 133 -15.77 -8.47 4.56
N LYS A 134 -14.55 -8.67 4.08
CA LYS A 134 -13.51 -7.63 3.99
C LYS A 134 -13.38 -7.13 2.54
N SER A 135 -12.85 -7.94 1.63
CA SER A 135 -12.52 -7.48 0.27
C SER A 135 -13.73 -7.05 -0.56
N LYS A 136 -14.86 -7.74 -0.42
CA LYS A 136 -16.09 -7.41 -1.14
C LYS A 136 -16.88 -6.26 -0.51
N PHE A 137 -16.44 -5.75 0.64
CA PHE A 137 -17.04 -4.61 1.33
C PHE A 137 -16.08 -3.44 1.43
N ASP A 138 -15.01 -3.56 2.19
CA ASP A 138 -14.08 -2.46 2.42
C ASP A 138 -13.35 -2.04 1.12
N ASN A 139 -12.70 -2.97 0.43
CA ASN A 139 -11.98 -2.64 -0.80
C ASN A 139 -12.90 -2.09 -1.88
N LEU A 140 -14.15 -2.59 -1.96
CA LEU A 140 -15.11 -2.17 -2.97
C LEU A 140 -15.87 -0.89 -2.55
N TYR A 141 -16.62 -0.95 -1.45
CA TYR A 141 -17.47 0.16 -1.02
C TYR A 141 -16.72 1.26 -0.29
N GLY A 142 -15.69 0.91 0.49
CA GLY A 142 -14.84 1.88 1.17
C GLY A 142 -14.11 2.78 0.16
N CYS A 143 -13.49 2.18 -0.86
CA CYS A 143 -12.80 2.94 -1.92
C CYS A 143 -13.78 3.68 -2.84
N ARG A 144 -15.01 3.17 -3.01
CA ARG A 144 -16.07 3.87 -3.72
C ARG A 144 -16.42 5.21 -3.08
N GLU A 145 -16.43 5.27 -1.75
CA GLU A 145 -16.68 6.50 -1.00
C GLU A 145 -15.43 7.38 -0.91
N SER A 146 -14.31 6.81 -0.50
CA SER A 146 -13.09 7.57 -0.14
C SER A 146 -12.43 8.23 -1.34
N LEU A 147 -12.47 7.63 -2.54
CA LEU A 147 -11.88 8.23 -3.73
C LEU A 147 -12.49 9.59 -4.05
N ALA A 148 -13.81 9.67 -4.13
CA ALA A 148 -14.49 10.92 -4.44
C ALA A 148 -14.28 11.99 -3.36
N ASP A 149 -14.32 11.59 -2.09
CA ASP A 149 -14.05 12.47 -0.96
C ASP A 149 -12.62 13.02 -1.03
N GLY A 150 -11.63 12.15 -1.26
CA GLY A 150 -10.22 12.55 -1.37
C GLY A 150 -9.98 13.53 -2.53
N ILE A 151 -10.46 13.24 -3.73
CA ILE A 151 -10.32 14.13 -4.88
C ILE A 151 -10.95 15.50 -4.60
N LYS A 152 -12.17 15.54 -4.08
CA LYS A 152 -12.87 16.78 -3.79
C LYS A 152 -12.19 17.61 -2.70
N ARG A 153 -11.70 16.99 -1.65
CA ARG A 153 -10.97 17.70 -0.58
C ARG A 153 -9.63 18.25 -1.04
N ALA A 154 -8.95 17.54 -1.94
CA ALA A 154 -7.63 17.95 -2.42
C ALA A 154 -7.68 19.02 -3.52
N THR A 155 -8.74 19.05 -4.35
CA THR A 155 -8.69 19.78 -5.61
C THR A 155 -9.85 20.74 -5.86
N ASP A 156 -10.96 20.62 -5.16
CA ASP A 156 -12.22 21.35 -5.43
C ASP A 156 -12.80 21.13 -6.86
N VAL A 157 -12.33 20.11 -7.58
CA VAL A 157 -12.67 19.87 -8.98
C VAL A 157 -14.05 19.24 -9.12
N MET A 158 -14.81 19.69 -10.11
CA MET A 158 -16.02 19.04 -10.57
C MET A 158 -15.67 17.75 -11.32
N ILE A 159 -16.20 16.61 -10.90
CA ILE A 159 -15.95 15.31 -11.53
C ILE A 159 -16.84 15.13 -12.77
N ALA A 160 -18.07 15.63 -12.72
CA ALA A 160 -19.02 15.52 -13.83
C ALA A 160 -18.46 16.07 -15.15
N GLY A 161 -18.65 15.32 -16.23
CA GLY A 161 -18.21 15.68 -17.57
C GLY A 161 -16.71 15.47 -17.84
N LYS A 162 -15.94 14.98 -16.85
CA LYS A 162 -14.53 14.65 -17.06
C LYS A 162 -14.34 13.22 -17.54
N VAL A 163 -13.21 12.97 -18.18
CA VAL A 163 -12.73 11.62 -18.47
C VAL A 163 -11.85 11.17 -17.30
N VAL A 164 -12.27 10.11 -16.63
CA VAL A 164 -11.53 9.51 -15.52
C VAL A 164 -10.94 8.18 -15.96
N VAL A 165 -9.65 8.01 -15.80
CA VAL A 165 -8.91 6.78 -16.10
C VAL A 165 -8.68 6.06 -14.78
N VAL A 166 -9.17 4.83 -14.67
CA VAL A 166 -8.93 3.96 -13.51
C VAL A 166 -8.01 2.82 -13.94
N ALA A 167 -6.83 2.79 -13.37
CA ALA A 167 -5.85 1.74 -13.63
C ALA A 167 -6.04 0.60 -12.62
N GLY A 168 -6.47 -0.56 -13.11
CA GLY A 168 -6.86 -1.73 -12.34
C GLY A 168 -8.38 -1.90 -12.23
N TYR A 169 -8.85 -3.15 -12.28
CA TYR A 169 -10.28 -3.51 -12.13
C TYR A 169 -10.49 -4.67 -11.14
N GLY A 170 -9.63 -4.74 -10.11
CA GLY A 170 -9.86 -5.52 -8.89
C GLY A 170 -10.99 -4.90 -8.03
N ASP A 171 -11.15 -5.32 -6.79
CA ASP A 171 -12.23 -4.81 -5.94
C ASP A 171 -12.15 -3.28 -5.73
N VAL A 172 -10.95 -2.74 -5.54
CA VAL A 172 -10.71 -1.29 -5.43
C VAL A 172 -11.08 -0.59 -6.75
N GLY A 173 -10.55 -1.06 -7.88
CA GLY A 173 -10.82 -0.47 -9.19
C GLY A 173 -12.29 -0.49 -9.57
N LYS A 174 -13.02 -1.56 -9.24
CA LYS A 174 -14.48 -1.66 -9.41
C LYS A 174 -15.20 -0.55 -8.62
N GLY A 175 -14.88 -0.43 -7.33
CA GLY A 175 -15.44 0.63 -6.49
C GLY A 175 -15.18 2.02 -7.04
N CYS A 176 -13.93 2.31 -7.41
CA CYS A 176 -13.52 3.58 -7.98
C CYS A 176 -14.24 3.90 -9.30
N SER A 177 -14.31 2.94 -10.22
CA SER A 177 -14.98 3.11 -11.52
C SER A 177 -16.46 3.41 -11.37
N HIS A 178 -17.15 2.68 -10.50
CA HIS A 178 -18.57 2.93 -10.20
C HIS A 178 -18.79 4.29 -9.53
N SER A 179 -17.90 4.68 -8.61
CA SER A 179 -17.95 5.99 -7.96
C SER A 179 -17.88 7.12 -9.00
N MET A 180 -16.84 7.11 -9.81
CA MET A 180 -16.61 8.16 -10.81
C MET A 180 -17.74 8.24 -11.84
N ARG A 181 -18.24 7.09 -12.31
CA ARG A 181 -19.42 7.04 -13.20
C ARG A 181 -20.66 7.62 -12.55
N SER A 182 -20.90 7.36 -11.26
CA SER A 182 -22.04 7.90 -10.54
C SER A 182 -22.01 9.42 -10.37
N TYR A 183 -20.82 10.02 -10.39
CA TYR A 183 -20.64 11.48 -10.42
C TYR A 183 -20.74 12.09 -11.83
N GLY A 184 -21.05 11.30 -12.85
CA GLY A 184 -21.22 11.77 -14.23
C GLY A 184 -19.93 11.87 -15.04
N ALA A 185 -18.87 11.18 -14.64
CA ALA A 185 -17.66 11.05 -15.45
C ALA A 185 -17.82 9.96 -16.52
N ARG A 186 -17.14 10.15 -17.67
CA ARG A 186 -16.82 9.05 -18.58
C ARG A 186 -15.60 8.31 -18.02
N VAL A 187 -15.75 7.02 -17.74
CA VAL A 187 -14.70 6.22 -17.13
C VAL A 187 -14.06 5.30 -18.15
N LEU A 188 -12.74 5.38 -18.24
CA LEU A 188 -11.87 4.45 -18.96
C LEU A 188 -11.19 3.54 -17.92
N VAL A 189 -11.07 2.27 -18.24
CA VAL A 189 -10.39 1.28 -17.38
C VAL A 189 -9.17 0.73 -18.11
N THR A 190 -8.03 0.67 -17.43
CA THR A 190 -6.86 -0.06 -17.92
C THR A 190 -6.64 -1.28 -17.03
N GLU A 191 -6.51 -2.46 -17.62
CA GLU A 191 -6.41 -3.71 -16.88
C GLU A 191 -5.62 -4.76 -17.69
N ILE A 192 -4.68 -5.44 -17.03
CA ILE A 192 -3.87 -6.46 -17.67
C ILE A 192 -4.46 -7.87 -17.53
N ASP A 193 -5.25 -8.13 -16.48
CA ASP A 193 -5.94 -9.40 -16.31
C ASP A 193 -7.15 -9.46 -17.28
N PRO A 194 -7.17 -10.41 -18.22
CA PRO A 194 -8.23 -10.47 -19.22
C PRO A 194 -9.62 -10.74 -18.63
N ILE A 195 -9.70 -11.41 -17.47
CA ILE A 195 -10.98 -11.68 -16.80
C ILE A 195 -11.51 -10.38 -16.17
N CYS A 196 -10.67 -9.64 -15.47
CA CYS A 196 -11.05 -8.34 -14.91
C CYS A 196 -11.37 -7.32 -16.01
N ALA A 197 -10.60 -7.29 -17.10
CA ALA A 197 -10.88 -6.46 -18.27
C ALA A 197 -12.24 -6.81 -18.92
N LEU A 198 -12.54 -8.10 -19.06
CA LEU A 198 -13.84 -8.56 -19.57
C LEU A 198 -14.99 -8.14 -18.64
N GLN A 199 -14.81 -8.25 -17.32
CA GLN A 199 -15.82 -7.79 -16.36
C GLN A 199 -16.07 -6.29 -16.52
N ALA A 200 -15.03 -5.46 -16.64
CA ALA A 200 -15.17 -4.03 -16.88
C ALA A 200 -15.99 -3.74 -18.15
N ALA A 201 -15.67 -4.43 -19.25
CA ALA A 201 -16.39 -4.30 -20.51
C ALA A 201 -17.86 -4.72 -20.39
N MET A 202 -18.15 -5.82 -19.69
CA MET A 202 -19.52 -6.30 -19.46
C MET A 202 -20.35 -5.36 -18.56
N GLU A 203 -19.68 -4.59 -17.70
CA GLU A 203 -20.32 -3.56 -16.88
C GLU A 203 -20.45 -2.20 -17.60
N GLY A 204 -20.07 -2.16 -18.88
CA GLY A 204 -20.23 -1.00 -19.75
C GLY A 204 -19.17 0.07 -19.59
N PHE A 205 -17.98 -0.29 -19.09
CA PHE A 205 -16.82 0.57 -19.12
C PHE A 205 -16.03 0.37 -20.42
N GLU A 206 -15.42 1.43 -20.90
CA GLU A 206 -14.46 1.34 -22.00
C GLU A 206 -13.11 0.85 -21.44
N VAL A 207 -12.63 -0.28 -21.97
CA VAL A 207 -11.33 -0.85 -21.61
C VAL A 207 -10.30 -0.48 -22.68
N THR A 208 -9.19 0.08 -22.24
CA THR A 208 -8.14 0.60 -23.13
C THR A 208 -6.74 0.40 -22.48
N THR A 209 -5.69 0.83 -23.16
CA THR A 209 -4.34 0.87 -22.58
C THR A 209 -4.05 2.24 -21.97
N MET A 210 -3.03 2.32 -21.10
CA MET A 210 -2.63 3.61 -20.52
C MET A 210 -2.13 4.58 -21.59
N GLU A 211 -1.40 4.08 -22.60
CA GLU A 211 -0.86 4.88 -23.72
C GLU A 211 -1.94 5.56 -24.55
N GLU A 212 -3.12 4.97 -24.66
CA GLU A 212 -4.26 5.60 -25.30
C GLU A 212 -5.03 6.52 -24.34
N ALA A 213 -5.22 6.08 -23.08
CA ALA A 213 -5.97 6.82 -22.10
C ALA A 213 -5.33 8.17 -21.71
N VAL A 214 -4.01 8.27 -21.70
CA VAL A 214 -3.29 9.52 -21.35
C VAL A 214 -3.62 10.69 -22.27
N LYS A 215 -4.00 10.42 -23.51
CA LYS A 215 -4.34 11.45 -24.51
C LYS A 215 -5.65 12.18 -24.22
N GLU A 216 -6.57 11.53 -23.50
CA GLU A 216 -7.89 12.09 -23.27
C GLU A 216 -8.31 12.21 -21.78
N GLY A 217 -7.59 11.54 -20.87
CA GLY A 217 -7.86 11.59 -19.45
C GLY A 217 -7.75 13.00 -18.84
N ASN A 218 -8.61 13.28 -17.87
CA ASN A 218 -8.53 14.47 -17.03
C ASN A 218 -8.14 14.13 -15.59
N ILE A 219 -8.56 12.95 -15.12
CA ILE A 219 -8.25 12.43 -13.78
C ILE A 219 -7.76 11.00 -13.96
N PHE A 220 -6.65 10.67 -13.33
CA PHE A 220 -6.04 9.35 -13.37
C PHE A 220 -5.96 8.80 -11.95
N VAL A 221 -6.42 7.57 -11.76
CA VAL A 221 -6.47 6.90 -10.47
C VAL A 221 -5.81 5.54 -10.57
N THR A 222 -4.75 5.30 -9.81
CA THR A 222 -4.12 3.98 -9.73
C THR A 222 -4.70 3.17 -8.57
N THR A 223 -4.97 1.88 -8.81
CA THR A 223 -5.70 0.99 -7.90
C THR A 223 -5.12 -0.42 -7.87
N THR A 224 -3.88 -0.60 -8.37
CA THR A 224 -3.35 -1.94 -8.70
C THR A 224 -2.59 -2.60 -7.56
N GLY A 225 -2.05 -1.81 -6.61
CA GLY A 225 -1.13 -2.30 -5.59
C GLY A 225 0.23 -2.78 -6.16
N ASN A 226 0.57 -2.33 -7.38
CA ASN A 226 1.82 -2.66 -8.06
C ASN A 226 2.71 -1.40 -8.16
N CYS A 227 3.71 -1.37 -9.01
CA CYS A 227 4.60 -0.22 -9.21
C CYS A 227 4.61 0.24 -10.68
N ASP A 228 5.03 1.50 -10.91
CA ASP A 228 5.26 2.08 -12.24
C ASP A 228 4.05 1.98 -13.20
N ILE A 229 2.85 2.12 -12.68
CA ILE A 229 1.61 2.09 -13.48
C ILE A 229 1.47 3.38 -14.29
N ILE A 230 1.78 4.53 -13.67
CA ILE A 230 1.87 5.82 -14.36
C ILE A 230 3.32 6.28 -14.35
N THR A 231 3.94 6.19 -15.52
CA THR A 231 5.34 6.57 -15.72
C THR A 231 5.47 8.04 -16.11
N ILE A 232 6.70 8.56 -16.09
CA ILE A 232 6.98 9.93 -16.55
C ILE A 232 6.60 10.12 -18.02
N GLU A 233 6.79 9.11 -18.87
CA GLU A 233 6.41 9.14 -20.28
C GLU A 233 4.89 9.25 -20.47
N HIS A 234 4.11 8.63 -19.58
CA HIS A 234 2.66 8.81 -19.53
C HIS A 234 2.30 10.25 -19.15
N MET A 235 2.90 10.77 -18.08
CA MET A 235 2.60 12.11 -17.56
C MET A 235 2.94 13.22 -18.59
N GLN A 236 3.99 13.05 -19.38
CA GLN A 236 4.35 13.99 -20.46
C GLN A 236 3.30 14.10 -21.57
N GLN A 237 2.46 13.09 -21.73
CA GLN A 237 1.40 13.04 -22.77
C GLN A 237 0.03 13.46 -22.22
N MET A 238 -0.08 13.68 -20.92
CA MET A 238 -1.33 14.10 -20.28
C MET A 238 -1.68 15.54 -20.66
N LYS A 239 -2.96 15.85 -20.56
CA LYS A 239 -3.44 17.22 -20.72
C LYS A 239 -2.90 18.12 -19.61
N ASP A 240 -2.78 19.41 -19.92
CA ASP A 240 -2.53 20.42 -18.89
C ASP A 240 -3.59 20.34 -17.76
N GLN A 241 -3.15 20.46 -16.51
CA GLN A 241 -3.98 20.33 -15.31
C GLN A 241 -4.60 18.95 -15.11
N ALA A 242 -4.04 17.90 -15.70
CA ALA A 242 -4.46 16.54 -15.34
C ALA A 242 -4.21 16.26 -13.86
N ILE A 243 -5.18 15.62 -13.22
CA ILE A 243 -5.07 15.18 -11.82
C ILE A 243 -4.63 13.73 -11.83
N VAL A 244 -3.55 13.44 -11.09
CA VAL A 244 -3.05 12.08 -10.92
C VAL A 244 -3.10 11.75 -9.44
N CYS A 245 -3.75 10.64 -9.08
CA CYS A 245 -3.88 10.20 -7.70
C CYS A 245 -3.80 8.68 -7.57
N ASN A 246 -3.38 8.24 -6.40
CA ASN A 246 -3.32 6.83 -6.03
C ASN A 246 -4.30 6.55 -4.89
N ILE A 247 -4.99 5.41 -4.97
CA ILE A 247 -5.78 4.85 -3.88
C ILE A 247 -5.31 3.43 -3.54
N GLY A 248 -4.32 2.90 -4.30
CA GLY A 248 -3.63 1.67 -3.96
C GLY A 248 -2.79 1.81 -2.70
N HIS A 249 -2.22 0.71 -2.23
CA HIS A 249 -1.47 0.68 -0.97
C HIS A 249 -0.16 1.48 -1.05
N PHE A 250 0.57 1.37 -2.16
CA PHE A 250 1.86 2.03 -2.32
C PHE A 250 1.78 3.24 -3.26
N ASP A 251 2.50 4.29 -2.91
CA ASP A 251 2.65 5.51 -3.69
C ASP A 251 3.50 5.33 -4.96
N ASN A 252 4.32 4.27 -5.02
CA ASN A 252 5.19 3.95 -6.15
C ASN A 252 4.45 3.43 -7.40
N GLU A 253 3.12 3.35 -7.38
CA GLU A 253 2.31 3.17 -8.58
C GLU A 253 2.49 4.35 -9.56
N ILE A 254 2.87 5.52 -9.06
CA ILE A 254 3.10 6.75 -9.83
C ILE A 254 4.55 7.18 -9.66
N GLN A 255 5.26 7.40 -10.75
CA GLN A 255 6.66 7.83 -10.74
C GLN A 255 6.82 9.31 -10.33
N VAL A 256 6.40 9.66 -9.11
CA VAL A 256 6.45 11.04 -8.59
C VAL A 256 7.88 11.53 -8.44
N ASP A 257 8.81 10.67 -8.03
CA ASP A 257 10.22 10.97 -7.90
C ASP A 257 10.84 11.45 -9.23
N LYS A 258 10.46 10.81 -10.33
CA LYS A 258 10.89 11.23 -11.68
C LYS A 258 10.23 12.54 -12.12
N LEU A 259 8.99 12.77 -11.73
CA LEU A 259 8.28 14.02 -12.03
C LEU A 259 8.91 15.22 -11.31
N VAL A 260 9.27 15.05 -10.04
CA VAL A 260 9.90 16.13 -9.24
C VAL A 260 11.29 16.51 -9.78
N ASN A 261 11.99 15.57 -10.39
CA ASN A 261 13.33 15.76 -10.94
C ASN A 261 13.34 16.02 -12.46
N PHE A 262 12.20 16.19 -13.06
CA PHE A 262 12.00 16.49 -14.50
C PHE A 262 12.02 17.99 -14.75
#